data_5b18f1b2598b077a71d36e6b6985a95f
#
_entry.id   5b18f1b2598b077a71d36e6b6985a95f
#
_cell.length_a   1.000
_cell.length_b   1.000
_cell.length_c   1.000
_cell.angle_alpha   90.00
_cell.angle_beta   90.00
_cell.angle_gamma   90.00
#
_symmetry.space_group_name_H-M   'P 1'
#
loop_
_entity.id
_entity.type
_entity.pdbx_description
1 polymer ?
#
loop_
_entity_poly.entity_id
_entity_poly.type
_entity_poly.pdbx_seq_one_letter_code
_entity_poly.pdbx_strand_id
1 'polypeptide(L)'
;KLQASFDLLGIKYTGPDSLGCAVAMHKGVAKQIFLESGVDTPGGGTIYKNSEDQSYQSLGLTLPVVVKPCSGGSSIGVYIVNTDEEYAEALKKSFHYEDELVVEPYIKGREFACGIIDGTALPPIEIIPKTGFFDYANKYQDGATSEVCPADIPEEVAERMKELTVKAFNALKLNVYSRADFLLDAKGNLFCLEMNTLPGMTSASLLPKEAKVYGIEYGDLCELIIKKSMEARY
;
A
#
# COMPACT_ATOMS: atom_id res chain seq x y z
N LYS A 1 13.10 10.13 -1.79
CA LYS A 1 14.41 10.78 -2.01
C LYS A 1 14.59 11.25 -3.45
N LEU A 2 14.18 10.46 -4.47
CA LEU A 2 14.36 10.80 -5.89
C LEU A 2 13.57 12.07 -6.26
N GLN A 3 12.29 12.16 -5.87
CA GLN A 3 11.44 13.32 -6.13
C GLN A 3 12.04 14.61 -5.51
N ALA A 4 12.52 14.53 -4.26
CA ALA A 4 13.18 15.66 -3.62
C ALA A 4 14.46 16.12 -4.36
N SER A 5 15.22 15.18 -4.95
CA SER A 5 16.36 15.52 -5.79
C SER A 5 15.93 16.20 -7.08
N PHE A 6 14.83 15.76 -7.68
CA PHE A 6 14.27 16.41 -8.86
C PHE A 6 13.75 17.81 -8.55
N ASP A 7 13.02 17.96 -7.43
CA ASP A 7 12.54 19.27 -6.95
C ASP A 7 13.71 20.24 -6.77
N LEU A 8 14.79 19.80 -6.11
CA LEU A 8 15.98 20.61 -5.85
C LEU A 8 16.70 21.04 -7.14
N LEU A 9 16.70 20.16 -8.13
CA LEU A 9 17.36 20.41 -9.43
C LEU A 9 16.45 21.08 -10.46
N GLY A 10 15.19 21.36 -10.14
CA GLY A 10 14.19 21.90 -11.07
C GLY A 10 13.83 20.94 -12.22
N ILE A 11 14.03 19.63 -12.02
CA ILE A 11 13.72 18.60 -13.01
C ILE A 11 12.24 18.23 -12.91
N LYS A 12 11.52 18.31 -14.01
CA LYS A 12 10.12 17.90 -14.10
C LYS A 12 9.99 16.39 -14.07
N TYR A 13 8.98 15.88 -13.35
CA TYR A 13 8.70 14.44 -13.23
C TYR A 13 7.21 14.17 -13.09
N THR A 14 6.77 12.95 -13.34
CA THR A 14 5.40 12.49 -13.15
C THR A 14 5.20 11.88 -11.75
N GLY A 15 3.95 11.89 -11.27
CA GLY A 15 3.54 11.29 -9.99
C GLY A 15 3.45 12.27 -8.83
N PRO A 16 3.23 11.81 -7.60
CA PRO A 16 3.12 12.67 -6.42
C PRO A 16 4.42 13.39 -6.07
N ASP A 17 4.31 14.49 -5.32
CA ASP A 17 5.44 15.27 -4.86
C ASP A 17 6.31 14.55 -3.82
N SER A 18 7.44 15.17 -3.48
CA SER A 18 8.42 14.58 -2.57
C SER A 18 7.89 14.39 -1.16
N LEU A 19 7.02 15.29 -0.65
CA LEU A 19 6.44 15.17 0.69
C LEU A 19 5.48 14.00 0.75
N GLY A 20 4.50 13.93 -0.14
CA GLY A 20 3.53 12.84 -0.19
C GLY A 20 4.21 11.48 -0.39
N CYS A 21 5.20 11.41 -1.29
CA CYS A 21 5.98 10.18 -1.49
C CYS A 21 6.76 9.75 -0.23
N ALA A 22 7.36 10.68 0.50
CA ALA A 22 8.14 10.35 1.70
C ALA A 22 7.23 9.82 2.82
N VAL A 23 6.09 10.46 3.04
CA VAL A 23 5.12 10.08 4.08
C VAL A 23 4.47 8.73 3.74
N ALA A 24 4.00 8.55 2.51
CA ALA A 24 3.37 7.29 2.07
C ALA A 24 4.32 6.10 2.11
N MET A 25 5.60 6.31 1.81
CA MET A 25 6.62 5.25 1.83
C MET A 25 6.90 4.73 3.22
N HIS A 26 6.74 5.55 4.26
CA HIS A 26 7.01 5.16 5.64
C HIS A 26 5.76 4.60 6.32
N LYS A 27 5.59 3.26 6.31
CA LYS A 27 4.38 2.59 6.81
C LYS A 27 3.97 2.99 8.22
N GLY A 28 4.92 3.15 9.14
CA GLY A 28 4.62 3.57 10.51
C GLY A 28 3.96 4.94 10.58
N VAL A 29 4.50 5.93 9.83
CA VAL A 29 3.93 7.29 9.74
C VAL A 29 2.60 7.28 8.98
N ALA A 30 2.54 6.59 7.84
CA ALA A 30 1.32 6.51 7.04
C ALA A 30 0.14 5.93 7.85
N LYS A 31 0.38 4.87 8.63
CA LYS A 31 -0.64 4.24 9.51
C LYS A 31 -1.18 5.21 10.56
N GLN A 32 -0.32 6.00 11.20
CA GLN A 32 -0.75 7.02 12.17
C GLN A 32 -1.67 8.05 11.51
N ILE A 33 -1.29 8.52 10.32
CA ILE A 33 -2.10 9.48 9.56
C ILE A 33 -3.42 8.86 9.10
N PHE A 34 -3.43 7.59 8.69
CA PHE A 34 -4.65 6.86 8.33
C PHE A 34 -5.63 6.83 9.52
N LEU A 35 -5.18 6.37 10.68
CA LEU A 35 -6.02 6.29 11.88
C LEU A 35 -6.57 7.66 12.28
N GLU A 36 -5.73 8.71 12.32
CA GLU A 36 -6.16 10.08 12.64
C GLU A 36 -7.18 10.61 11.63
N SER A 37 -7.07 10.19 10.37
CA SER A 37 -7.99 10.57 9.31
C SER A 37 -9.21 9.66 9.21
N GLY A 38 -9.38 8.66 10.07
CA GLY A 38 -10.47 7.68 10.05
C GLY A 38 -10.42 6.76 8.82
N VAL A 39 -9.23 6.36 8.42
CA VAL A 39 -8.97 5.27 7.48
C VAL A 39 -8.47 4.08 8.28
N ASP A 40 -9.27 3.02 8.34
CA ASP A 40 -8.90 1.83 9.09
C ASP A 40 -7.68 1.15 8.46
N THR A 41 -6.72 0.78 9.31
CA THR A 41 -5.50 0.03 8.97
C THR A 41 -5.28 -1.03 10.03
N PRO A 42 -4.57 -2.15 9.75
CA PRO A 42 -4.24 -3.11 10.81
C PRO A 42 -3.61 -2.40 12.02
N GLY A 43 -4.06 -2.69 13.22
CA GLY A 43 -3.53 -2.09 14.46
C GLY A 43 -2.02 -2.28 14.64
N GLY A 44 -1.55 -2.22 15.88
CA GLY A 44 -0.13 -2.40 16.21
C GLY A 44 0.66 -1.11 16.20
N GLY A 45 1.97 -1.20 15.93
CA GLY A 45 2.84 -0.03 16.04
C GLY A 45 4.23 -0.25 15.44
N THR A 46 5.12 0.69 15.74
CA THR A 46 6.52 0.67 15.30
C THR A 46 7.43 0.20 16.43
N ILE A 47 8.34 -0.71 16.12
CA ILE A 47 9.42 -1.18 17.01
C ILE A 47 10.75 -0.71 16.42
N TYR A 48 11.61 -0.18 17.27
CA TYR A 48 12.94 0.28 16.89
C TYR A 48 14.01 -0.71 17.34
N LYS A 49 15.07 -0.86 16.56
CA LYS A 49 16.17 -1.78 16.82
C LYS A 49 16.82 -1.60 18.21
N ASN A 50 16.83 -0.37 18.70
CA ASN A 50 17.44 0.00 19.97
C ASN A 50 16.38 0.20 21.09
N SER A 51 15.13 -0.21 20.90
CA SER A 51 14.12 -0.18 21.96
C SER A 51 14.47 -1.19 23.06
N GLU A 52 14.23 -0.83 24.31
CA GLU A 52 14.39 -1.73 25.46
C GLU A 52 13.41 -2.91 25.40
N ASP A 53 12.18 -2.64 24.97
CA ASP A 53 11.15 -3.66 24.72
C ASP A 53 10.82 -3.71 23.23
N GLN A 54 11.09 -4.84 22.61
CA GLN A 54 10.80 -5.14 21.22
C GLN A 54 9.68 -6.20 21.07
N SER A 55 8.99 -6.53 22.17
CA SER A 55 7.94 -7.54 22.14
C SER A 55 6.68 -7.04 21.43
N TYR A 56 5.98 -7.93 20.72
CA TYR A 56 4.67 -7.59 20.15
C TYR A 56 3.62 -7.35 21.25
N GLN A 57 3.81 -7.91 22.44
CA GLN A 57 2.95 -7.71 23.60
C GLN A 57 2.96 -6.26 24.08
N SER A 58 4.10 -5.56 23.98
CA SER A 58 4.19 -4.13 24.33
C SER A 58 3.29 -3.25 23.46
N LEU A 59 2.93 -3.74 22.27
CA LEU A 59 1.97 -3.10 21.37
C LEU A 59 0.52 -3.58 21.59
N GLY A 60 0.26 -4.38 22.63
CA GLY A 60 -1.05 -4.96 22.91
C GLY A 60 -1.48 -6.04 21.91
N LEU A 61 -0.53 -6.65 21.20
CA LEU A 61 -0.80 -7.65 20.17
C LEU A 61 -0.72 -9.08 20.70
N THR A 62 -1.34 -9.99 19.98
CA THR A 62 -1.27 -11.45 20.17
C THR A 62 -0.94 -12.09 18.81
N LEU A 63 -0.29 -13.24 18.84
CA LEU A 63 -0.01 -14.02 17.63
C LEU A 63 -1.30 -14.54 16.97
N PRO A 64 -1.34 -14.65 15.62
CA PRO A 64 -0.26 -14.34 14.70
C PRO A 64 -0.12 -12.83 14.41
N VAL A 65 1.12 -12.40 14.16
CA VAL A 65 1.44 -11.02 13.78
C VAL A 65 2.23 -10.97 12.46
N VAL A 66 2.28 -9.78 11.85
CA VAL A 66 3.13 -9.47 10.69
C VAL A 66 4.23 -8.52 11.13
N VAL A 67 5.47 -8.86 10.80
CA VAL A 67 6.66 -8.02 10.99
C VAL A 67 7.13 -7.54 9.63
N LYS A 68 7.33 -6.24 9.45
CA LYS A 68 7.76 -5.67 8.17
C LYS A 68 8.58 -4.38 8.34
N PRO A 69 9.56 -4.10 7.45
CA PRO A 69 10.27 -2.82 7.43
C PRO A 69 9.32 -1.64 7.19
N CYS A 70 9.57 -0.49 7.81
CA CYS A 70 8.74 0.70 7.66
C CYS A 70 8.77 1.26 6.23
N SER A 71 9.94 1.29 5.58
CA SER A 71 10.12 1.87 4.24
C SER A 71 10.32 0.83 3.14
N GLY A 72 10.18 -0.45 3.45
CA GLY A 72 10.31 -1.56 2.51
C GLY A 72 9.16 -1.63 1.50
N GLY A 73 9.45 -2.23 0.35
CA GLY A 73 8.48 -2.50 -0.71
C GLY A 73 8.54 -3.96 -1.19
N SER A 74 7.62 -4.35 -2.10
CA SER A 74 7.60 -5.67 -2.75
C SER A 74 7.59 -6.86 -1.78
N SER A 75 7.03 -6.71 -0.58
CA SER A 75 7.02 -7.75 0.48
C SER A 75 8.42 -8.22 0.93
N ILE A 76 9.50 -7.48 0.61
CA ILE A 76 10.85 -7.80 1.07
C ILE A 76 10.94 -7.53 2.58
N GLY A 77 11.38 -8.53 3.34
CA GLY A 77 11.49 -8.44 4.80
C GLY A 77 10.16 -8.52 5.55
N VAL A 78 9.08 -8.94 4.88
CA VAL A 78 7.76 -9.16 5.49
C VAL A 78 7.64 -10.61 5.95
N TYR A 79 7.29 -10.81 7.22
CA TYR A 79 7.13 -12.12 7.84
C TYR A 79 5.80 -12.23 8.55
N ILE A 80 5.06 -13.32 8.28
CA ILE A 80 3.91 -13.74 9.08
C ILE A 80 4.44 -14.66 10.15
N VAL A 81 4.12 -14.40 11.41
CA VAL A 81 4.72 -14.99 12.58
C VAL A 81 3.64 -15.60 13.46
N ASN A 82 3.80 -16.88 13.81
CA ASN A 82 2.81 -17.64 14.58
C ASN A 82 3.33 -18.06 15.97
N THR A 83 4.65 -17.98 16.22
CA THR A 83 5.29 -18.35 17.49
C THR A 83 6.29 -17.29 17.93
N ASP A 84 6.69 -17.32 19.21
CA ASP A 84 7.70 -16.40 19.76
C ASP A 84 9.08 -16.63 19.11
N GLU A 85 9.42 -17.87 18.77
CA GLU A 85 10.67 -18.18 18.08
C GLU A 85 10.71 -17.60 16.67
N GLU A 86 9.59 -17.75 15.92
CA GLU A 86 9.44 -17.13 14.61
C GLU A 86 9.51 -15.60 14.70
N TYR A 87 8.95 -15.01 15.77
CA TYR A 87 9.01 -13.57 16.00
C TYR A 87 10.45 -13.07 16.19
N ALA A 88 11.21 -13.73 17.07
CA ALA A 88 12.61 -13.39 17.28
C ALA A 88 13.46 -13.47 16.01
N GLU A 89 13.22 -14.52 15.22
CA GLU A 89 13.90 -14.69 13.93
C GLU A 89 13.47 -13.62 12.89
N ALA A 90 12.18 -13.28 12.84
CA ALA A 90 11.66 -12.22 11.97
C ALA A 90 12.24 -10.87 12.32
N LEU A 91 12.31 -10.49 13.60
CA LEU A 91 12.96 -9.25 14.03
C LEU A 91 14.41 -9.20 13.57
N LYS A 92 15.19 -10.26 13.85
CA LYS A 92 16.59 -10.36 13.44
C LYS A 92 16.79 -10.15 11.94
N LYS A 93 15.95 -10.80 11.13
CA LYS A 93 16.00 -10.69 9.65
C LYS A 93 15.55 -9.31 9.18
N SER A 94 14.45 -8.77 9.72
CA SER A 94 13.92 -7.47 9.30
C SER A 94 14.81 -6.31 9.69
N PHE A 95 15.44 -6.34 10.86
CA PHE A 95 16.44 -5.35 11.29
C PHE A 95 17.75 -5.37 10.48
N HIS A 96 17.92 -6.34 9.60
CA HIS A 96 18.97 -6.30 8.60
C HIS A 96 18.70 -5.31 7.47
N TYR A 97 17.42 -5.04 7.20
CA TYR A 97 16.99 -4.10 6.15
C TYR A 97 16.81 -2.68 6.67
N GLU A 98 16.25 -2.52 7.88
CA GLU A 98 15.89 -1.20 8.42
C GLU A 98 15.87 -1.25 9.96
N ASP A 99 16.18 -0.12 10.61
CA ASP A 99 16.21 -0.02 12.08
C ASP A 99 14.80 0.27 12.68
N GLU A 100 13.79 0.43 11.84
CA GLU A 100 12.39 0.66 12.21
C GLU A 100 11.49 -0.37 11.55
N LEU A 101 10.69 -1.08 12.36
CA LEU A 101 9.80 -2.14 11.89
C LEU A 101 8.36 -1.85 12.32
N VAL A 102 7.42 -2.07 11.44
CA VAL A 102 6.00 -2.15 11.79
C VAL A 102 5.69 -3.58 12.22
N VAL A 103 5.01 -3.71 13.37
CA VAL A 103 4.43 -4.97 13.83
C VAL A 103 2.92 -4.78 13.97
N GLU A 104 2.16 -5.63 13.31
CA GLU A 104 0.70 -5.53 13.24
C GLU A 104 0.03 -6.90 13.34
N PRO A 105 -1.26 -6.99 13.73
CA PRO A 105 -1.97 -8.27 13.74
C PRO A 105 -2.04 -8.83 12.32
N TYR A 106 -1.89 -10.15 12.18
CA TYR A 106 -2.17 -10.81 10.91
C TYR A 106 -3.67 -10.84 10.65
N ILE A 107 -4.10 -10.20 9.58
CA ILE A 107 -5.50 -10.21 9.13
C ILE A 107 -5.64 -11.18 7.98
N LYS A 108 -6.42 -12.23 8.18
CA LYS A 108 -6.80 -13.13 7.11
C LYS A 108 -7.94 -12.53 6.30
N GLY A 109 -7.71 -12.25 5.03
CA GLY A 109 -8.69 -11.60 4.17
C GLY A 109 -8.42 -11.79 2.69
N ARG A 110 -9.30 -11.20 1.87
CA ARG A 110 -9.13 -11.04 0.43
C ARG A 110 -8.32 -9.77 0.17
N GLU A 111 -7.44 -9.80 -0.81
CA GLU A 111 -6.59 -8.66 -1.16
C GLU A 111 -7.15 -7.87 -2.34
N PHE A 112 -7.15 -6.55 -2.22
CA PHE A 112 -7.64 -5.63 -3.25
C PHE A 112 -6.66 -4.49 -3.45
N ALA A 113 -6.72 -3.92 -4.65
CA ALA A 113 -6.15 -2.63 -4.94
C ALA A 113 -7.25 -1.68 -5.43
N CYS A 114 -7.05 -0.38 -5.18
CA CYS A 114 -7.90 0.67 -5.69
C CYS A 114 -7.04 1.86 -6.13
N GLY A 115 -6.96 2.07 -7.43
CA GLY A 115 -6.25 3.19 -8.04
C GLY A 115 -6.98 4.50 -7.82
N ILE A 116 -6.23 5.60 -7.85
CA ILE A 116 -6.78 6.95 -7.83
C ILE A 116 -5.99 7.83 -8.79
N ILE A 117 -6.70 8.63 -9.58
CA ILE A 117 -6.13 9.57 -10.55
C ILE A 117 -6.85 10.89 -10.39
N ASP A 118 -6.10 11.97 -10.18
CA ASP A 118 -6.65 13.33 -10.04
C ASP A 118 -7.81 13.41 -9.04
N GLY A 119 -7.68 12.72 -7.90
CA GLY A 119 -8.70 12.68 -6.85
C GLY A 119 -9.90 11.74 -7.13
N THR A 120 -9.95 11.08 -8.30
CA THR A 120 -11.00 10.15 -8.67
C THR A 120 -10.54 8.71 -8.46
N ALA A 121 -11.19 7.98 -7.55
CA ALA A 121 -10.91 6.56 -7.33
C ALA A 121 -11.47 5.70 -8.47
N LEU A 122 -10.67 4.71 -8.88
CA LEU A 122 -11.00 3.76 -9.95
C LEU A 122 -11.79 2.56 -9.40
N PRO A 123 -12.42 1.74 -10.27
CA PRO A 123 -13.02 0.50 -9.84
C PRO A 123 -12.01 -0.42 -9.16
N PRO A 124 -12.28 -0.94 -7.94
CA PRO A 124 -11.36 -1.83 -7.25
C PRO A 124 -11.06 -3.10 -8.06
N ILE A 125 -9.84 -3.60 -7.91
CA ILE A 125 -9.37 -4.86 -8.49
C ILE A 125 -9.03 -5.84 -7.38
N GLU A 126 -9.52 -7.09 -7.47
CA GLU A 126 -9.15 -8.15 -6.55
C GLU A 126 -7.89 -8.87 -7.02
N ILE A 127 -7.00 -9.17 -6.08
CA ILE A 127 -5.75 -9.89 -6.29
C ILE A 127 -5.88 -11.25 -5.60
N ILE A 128 -5.94 -12.32 -6.39
CA ILE A 128 -6.16 -13.69 -5.92
C ILE A 128 -4.87 -14.50 -6.13
N PRO A 129 -4.04 -14.68 -5.09
CA PRO A 129 -2.86 -15.54 -5.18
C PRO A 129 -3.29 -16.99 -5.45
N LYS A 130 -2.65 -17.68 -6.39
CA LYS A 130 -2.93 -19.10 -6.65
C LYS A 130 -2.44 -20.03 -5.54
N THR A 131 -1.41 -19.60 -4.81
CA THR A 131 -0.85 -20.34 -3.68
C THR A 131 -0.40 -19.37 -2.59
N GLY A 132 -0.76 -19.65 -1.33
CA GLY A 132 -0.22 -18.97 -0.16
C GLY A 132 -0.59 -17.50 -0.02
N PHE A 133 0.39 -16.67 0.35
CA PHE A 133 0.29 -15.24 0.60
C PHE A 133 0.81 -14.46 -0.63
N PHE A 134 0.35 -13.24 -0.84
CA PHE A 134 0.82 -12.36 -1.93
C PHE A 134 2.22 -11.81 -1.62
N ASP A 135 3.20 -12.72 -1.61
CA ASP A 135 4.62 -12.45 -1.39
C ASP A 135 5.33 -11.96 -2.68
N TYR A 136 6.66 -11.78 -2.58
CA TYR A 136 7.48 -11.33 -3.71
C TYR A 136 7.37 -12.27 -4.92
N ALA A 137 7.36 -13.58 -4.70
CA ALA A 137 7.27 -14.56 -5.78
C ALA A 137 5.91 -14.49 -6.50
N ASN A 138 4.82 -14.37 -5.73
CA ASN A 138 3.47 -14.23 -6.27
C ASN A 138 3.23 -12.88 -6.97
N LYS A 139 3.98 -11.83 -6.63
CA LYS A 139 3.88 -10.51 -7.27
C LYS A 139 4.51 -10.44 -8.66
N TYR A 140 5.57 -11.20 -8.91
CA TYR A 140 6.41 -11.05 -10.11
C TYR A 140 6.53 -12.29 -10.98
N GLN A 141 6.01 -13.47 -10.55
CA GLN A 141 5.91 -14.64 -11.41
C GLN A 141 4.66 -14.56 -12.29
N ASP A 142 4.85 -14.65 -13.60
CA ASP A 142 3.75 -14.71 -14.56
C ASP A 142 2.78 -15.84 -14.21
N GLY A 143 1.52 -15.48 -14.06
CA GLY A 143 0.45 -16.42 -13.77
C GLY A 143 0.37 -16.92 -12.32
N ALA A 144 1.16 -16.37 -11.37
CA ALA A 144 1.07 -16.71 -9.95
C ALA A 144 -0.17 -16.12 -9.24
N THR A 145 -0.76 -15.06 -9.80
CA THR A 145 -1.99 -14.45 -9.33
C THR A 145 -3.05 -14.40 -10.41
N SER A 146 -4.32 -14.41 -10.03
CA SER A 146 -5.45 -13.99 -10.86
C SER A 146 -5.91 -12.62 -10.39
N GLU A 147 -6.34 -11.79 -11.33
CA GLU A 147 -6.81 -10.44 -11.04
C GLU A 147 -8.22 -10.27 -11.65
N VAL A 148 -9.15 -9.77 -10.86
CA VAL A 148 -10.56 -9.55 -11.27
C VAL A 148 -10.88 -8.08 -11.15
N CYS A 149 -11.13 -7.41 -12.27
CA CYS A 149 -11.50 -6.00 -12.32
C CYS A 149 -12.74 -5.80 -13.25
N PRO A 150 -13.84 -5.17 -12.78
CA PRO A 150 -14.05 -4.76 -11.39
C PRO A 150 -14.11 -5.98 -10.45
N ALA A 151 -13.75 -5.78 -9.20
CA ALA A 151 -13.76 -6.84 -8.20
C ALA A 151 -15.17 -7.38 -7.96
N ASP A 152 -15.28 -8.71 -7.76
CA ASP A 152 -16.56 -9.36 -7.44
C ASP A 152 -16.87 -9.22 -5.93
N ILE A 153 -17.39 -8.04 -5.57
CA ILE A 153 -17.80 -7.64 -4.21
C ILE A 153 -19.11 -6.85 -4.26
N PRO A 154 -19.87 -6.76 -3.16
CA PRO A 154 -21.04 -5.89 -3.07
C PRO A 154 -20.69 -4.43 -3.41
N GLU A 155 -21.58 -3.74 -4.12
CA GLU A 155 -21.36 -2.36 -4.57
C GLU A 155 -21.04 -1.41 -3.40
N GLU A 156 -21.72 -1.58 -2.26
CA GLU A 156 -21.45 -0.79 -1.05
C GLU A 156 -20.02 -0.95 -0.51
N VAL A 157 -19.44 -2.16 -0.63
CA VAL A 157 -18.04 -2.43 -0.25
C VAL A 157 -17.09 -1.78 -1.24
N ALA A 158 -17.39 -1.85 -2.55
CA ALA A 158 -16.62 -1.20 -3.60
C ALA A 158 -16.61 0.34 -3.42
N GLU A 159 -17.77 0.94 -3.19
CA GLU A 159 -17.88 2.39 -2.95
C GLU A 159 -17.15 2.80 -1.65
N ARG A 160 -17.29 2.01 -0.59
CA ARG A 160 -16.55 2.26 0.65
C ARG A 160 -15.04 2.21 0.45
N MET A 161 -14.53 1.26 -0.35
CA MET A 161 -13.10 1.17 -0.70
C MET A 161 -12.63 2.39 -1.48
N LYS A 162 -13.42 2.89 -2.44
CA LYS A 162 -13.14 4.13 -3.18
C LYS A 162 -13.10 5.34 -2.25
N GLU A 163 -14.07 5.49 -1.36
CA GLU A 163 -14.08 6.58 -0.37
C GLU A 163 -12.84 6.56 0.52
N LEU A 164 -12.46 5.38 1.02
CA LEU A 164 -11.25 5.23 1.84
C LEU A 164 -9.98 5.52 1.05
N THR A 165 -9.94 5.15 -0.23
CA THR A 165 -8.82 5.47 -1.13
C THR A 165 -8.65 6.98 -1.30
N VAL A 166 -9.74 7.71 -1.59
CA VAL A 166 -9.72 9.19 -1.70
C VAL A 166 -9.29 9.81 -0.37
N LYS A 167 -9.80 9.29 0.74
CA LYS A 167 -9.49 9.80 2.07
C LYS A 167 -8.01 9.58 2.44
N ALA A 168 -7.47 8.39 2.19
CA ALA A 168 -6.07 8.07 2.40
C ALA A 168 -5.14 8.92 1.52
N PHE A 169 -5.49 9.09 0.24
CA PHE A 169 -4.78 9.92 -0.71
C PHE A 169 -4.64 11.37 -0.22
N ASN A 170 -5.76 11.98 0.19
CA ASN A 170 -5.78 13.35 0.70
C ASN A 170 -5.04 13.49 2.04
N ALA A 171 -5.19 12.52 2.94
CA ALA A 171 -4.54 12.51 4.24
C ALA A 171 -3.01 12.50 4.13
N LEU A 172 -2.46 11.71 3.20
CA LEU A 172 -1.04 11.65 2.92
C LEU A 172 -0.54 12.79 2.01
N LYS A 173 -1.39 13.78 1.68
CA LYS A 173 -1.05 14.90 0.79
C LYS A 173 -0.57 14.44 -0.59
N LEU A 174 -1.07 13.32 -1.07
CA LEU A 174 -0.75 12.84 -2.40
C LEU A 174 -1.46 13.69 -3.46
N ASN A 175 -0.90 13.71 -4.65
CA ASN A 175 -1.46 14.35 -5.83
C ASN A 175 -1.22 13.47 -7.07
N VAL A 176 -1.79 13.85 -8.18
CA VAL A 176 -1.70 13.21 -9.50
C VAL A 176 -2.32 11.81 -9.50
N TYR A 177 -1.64 10.79 -8.98
CA TYR A 177 -2.12 9.42 -8.94
C TYR A 177 -1.43 8.58 -7.86
N SER A 178 -2.09 7.54 -7.43
CA SER A 178 -1.51 6.48 -6.58
C SER A 178 -2.40 5.24 -6.60
N ARG A 179 -2.06 4.22 -5.82
CA ARG A 179 -2.87 3.02 -5.61
C ARG A 179 -2.88 2.66 -4.13
N ALA A 180 -4.08 2.52 -3.58
CA ALA A 180 -4.27 1.97 -2.24
C ALA A 180 -4.34 0.45 -2.31
N ASP A 181 -3.69 -0.24 -1.37
CA ASP A 181 -3.80 -1.69 -1.21
C ASP A 181 -4.59 -1.99 0.06
N PHE A 182 -5.57 -2.91 -0.04
CA PHE A 182 -6.54 -3.22 1.02
C PHE A 182 -6.58 -4.70 1.33
N LEU A 183 -6.96 -5.01 2.59
CA LEU A 183 -7.49 -6.30 3.00
C LEU A 183 -8.97 -6.16 3.34
N LEU A 184 -9.78 -7.11 2.90
CA LEU A 184 -11.18 -7.28 3.31
C LEU A 184 -11.30 -8.57 4.13
N ASP A 185 -11.60 -8.46 5.41
CA ASP A 185 -11.76 -9.62 6.28
C ASP A 185 -13.11 -10.32 6.08
N ALA A 186 -13.28 -11.49 6.72
CA ALA A 186 -14.52 -12.28 6.63
C ALA A 186 -15.74 -11.61 7.29
N LYS A 187 -15.52 -10.53 8.06
CA LYS A 187 -16.58 -9.74 8.72
C LYS A 187 -17.01 -8.52 7.88
N GLY A 188 -16.34 -8.29 6.75
CA GLY A 188 -16.59 -7.13 5.88
C GLY A 188 -15.81 -5.88 6.28
N ASN A 189 -14.84 -5.97 7.18
CA ASN A 189 -13.99 -4.83 7.53
C ASN A 189 -12.90 -4.63 6.47
N LEU A 190 -12.73 -3.39 6.04
CA LEU A 190 -11.68 -2.96 5.11
C LEU A 190 -10.52 -2.35 5.89
N PHE A 191 -9.31 -2.80 5.59
CA PHE A 191 -8.06 -2.27 6.16
C PHE A 191 -7.14 -1.80 5.04
N CYS A 192 -6.83 -0.50 5.02
CA CYS A 192 -5.83 0.06 4.12
C CYS A 192 -4.42 -0.32 4.62
N LEU A 193 -3.66 -1.02 3.78
CA LEU A 193 -2.30 -1.45 4.12
C LEU A 193 -1.26 -0.38 3.83
N GLU A 194 -1.36 0.23 2.67
CA GLU A 194 -0.42 1.24 2.16
C GLU A 194 -0.99 2.00 0.96
N MET A 195 -0.37 3.15 0.66
CA MET A 195 -0.57 3.89 -0.59
C MET A 195 0.71 3.83 -1.43
N ASN A 196 0.61 3.19 -2.60
CA ASN A 196 1.71 3.10 -3.55
C ASN A 196 1.76 4.37 -4.41
N THR A 197 2.78 5.18 -4.25
CA THR A 197 2.92 6.49 -4.93
C THR A 197 3.41 6.40 -6.37
N LEU A 198 4.08 5.30 -6.72
CA LEU A 198 4.52 4.99 -8.08
C LEU A 198 4.15 3.53 -8.41
N PRO A 199 2.85 3.23 -8.52
CA PRO A 199 2.40 1.89 -8.88
C PRO A 199 2.91 1.51 -10.28
N GLY A 200 2.96 0.19 -10.56
CA GLY A 200 3.36 -0.32 -11.86
C GLY A 200 2.50 0.27 -12.98
N MET A 201 3.16 0.67 -14.07
CA MET A 201 2.56 1.37 -15.22
C MET A 201 2.78 0.62 -16.54
N THR A 202 3.00 -0.70 -16.52
CA THR A 202 2.89 -1.50 -17.74
C THR A 202 1.42 -1.76 -18.06
N SER A 203 1.09 -2.06 -19.29
CA SER A 203 -0.30 -2.40 -19.68
C SER A 203 -0.88 -3.60 -18.92
N ALA A 204 -0.03 -4.44 -18.32
CA ALA A 204 -0.41 -5.58 -17.49
C ALA A 204 -0.53 -5.23 -16.00
N SER A 205 -0.15 -4.03 -15.57
CA SER A 205 -0.20 -3.59 -14.17
C SER A 205 -1.63 -3.28 -13.71
N LEU A 206 -1.86 -3.33 -12.37
CA LEU A 206 -3.18 -3.15 -11.75
C LEU A 206 -3.82 -1.80 -12.12
N LEU A 207 -3.12 -0.68 -11.90
CA LEU A 207 -3.67 0.66 -12.16
C LEU A 207 -4.13 0.86 -13.62
N PRO A 208 -3.36 0.50 -14.66
CA PRO A 208 -3.84 0.53 -16.04
C PRO A 208 -5.03 -0.36 -16.33
N LYS A 209 -5.16 -1.53 -15.65
CA LYS A 209 -6.34 -2.39 -15.77
C LYS A 209 -7.58 -1.74 -15.16
N GLU A 210 -7.46 -1.15 -13.97
CA GLU A 210 -8.53 -0.39 -13.32
C GLU A 210 -8.95 0.81 -14.18
N ALA A 211 -7.98 1.57 -14.73
CA ALA A 211 -8.23 2.70 -15.61
C ALA A 211 -8.99 2.29 -16.88
N LYS A 212 -8.62 1.16 -17.48
CA LYS A 212 -9.31 0.62 -18.66
C LYS A 212 -10.77 0.26 -18.37
N VAL A 213 -11.06 -0.38 -17.22
CA VAL A 213 -12.42 -0.66 -16.77
C VAL A 213 -13.21 0.62 -16.51
N TYR A 214 -12.55 1.66 -16.03
CA TYR A 214 -13.14 2.99 -15.85
C TYR A 214 -13.42 3.72 -17.18
N GLY A 215 -12.83 3.27 -18.29
CA GLY A 215 -13.00 3.84 -19.63
C GLY A 215 -11.83 4.73 -20.09
N ILE A 216 -10.68 4.62 -19.46
CA ILE A 216 -9.43 5.34 -19.83
C ILE A 216 -8.46 4.33 -20.46
N GLU A 217 -8.19 4.47 -21.74
CA GLU A 217 -7.23 3.63 -22.44
C GLU A 217 -5.79 3.97 -22.02
N TYR A 218 -4.88 3.02 -22.21
CA TYR A 218 -3.50 3.14 -21.68
C TYR A 218 -2.75 4.39 -22.14
N GLY A 219 -2.90 4.77 -23.42
CA GLY A 219 -2.29 5.99 -23.96
C GLY A 219 -2.82 7.25 -23.29
N ASP A 220 -4.15 7.34 -23.17
CA ASP A 220 -4.86 8.46 -22.53
C ASP A 220 -4.52 8.55 -21.04
N LEU A 221 -4.34 7.41 -20.37
CA LEU A 221 -3.89 7.35 -18.98
C LEU A 221 -2.49 7.99 -18.82
N CYS A 222 -1.55 7.63 -19.70
CA CYS A 222 -0.20 8.20 -19.67
C CYS A 222 -0.21 9.71 -19.90
N GLU A 223 -0.98 10.19 -20.89
CA GLU A 223 -1.14 11.62 -21.18
C GLU A 223 -1.77 12.36 -20.00
N LEU A 224 -2.82 11.79 -19.40
CA LEU A 224 -3.51 12.34 -18.24
C LEU A 224 -2.55 12.51 -17.05
N ILE A 225 -1.75 11.48 -16.73
CA ILE A 225 -0.76 11.53 -15.66
C ILE A 225 0.30 12.61 -15.92
N ILE A 226 0.79 12.74 -17.16
CA ILE A 226 1.76 13.79 -17.54
C ILE A 226 1.12 15.17 -17.34
N LYS A 227 -0.08 15.39 -17.90
CA LYS A 227 -0.82 16.65 -17.79
C LYS A 227 -1.04 17.04 -16.34
N LYS A 228 -1.59 16.12 -15.52
CA LYS A 228 -1.86 16.37 -14.10
C LYS A 228 -0.60 16.60 -13.28
N SER A 229 0.51 15.96 -13.63
CA SER A 229 1.79 16.23 -12.99
C SER A 229 2.31 17.63 -13.28
N MET A 230 2.08 18.13 -14.50
CA MET A 230 2.43 19.50 -14.87
C MET A 230 1.55 20.53 -14.17
N GLU A 231 0.23 20.28 -14.11
CA GLU A 231 -0.74 21.17 -13.42
C GLU A 231 -0.47 21.26 -11.92
N ALA A 232 -0.05 20.16 -11.28
CA ALA A 232 0.18 20.11 -9.83
C ALA A 232 1.43 20.86 -9.37
N ARG A 233 2.40 21.15 -10.25
CA ARG A 233 3.71 21.69 -9.86
C ARG A 233 4.18 22.91 -10.62
N TYR A 234 3.66 23.16 -11.81
CA TYR A 234 4.15 24.16 -12.75
C TYR A 234 3.02 24.97 -13.38
#